data_65b8b1b8b0301c52c14b44f4f93a7ae3
#
_entry.id   65b8b1b8b0301c52c14b44f4f93a7ae3
#
_cell.length_a   1.000
_cell.length_b   1.000
_cell.length_c   1.000
_cell.angle_alpha   90.00
_cell.angle_beta   90.00
_cell.angle_gamma   90.00
#
_symmetry.space_group_name_H-M   'P 1'
#
loop_
_entity.id
_entity.type
_entity.pdbx_description
1 polymer ?
#
loop_
_entity_poly.entity_id
_entity_poly.type
_entity_poly.pdbx_seq_one_letter_code
_entity_poly.pdbx_strand_id
1 'polypeptide(L)'
;MEKCEGVEVLSGLKQLHTLSLWLSAPVSWDNVSLPGLRVLHLRGEKNGDITPLLTSITYLHLEEMRKTEDIAPFLTPATRLQKLYLQALPAVQELPALEGLPSIYALKLYELHKLSDLSALSLSHLRYFAASLIADKLSAQALADAVMAIPNLEAAALQLADRSERRYGGVQKAFAAAGKSPLLREEISALTTWLSL
;
A
#
# COMPACT_ATOMS: atom_id res chain seq x y z
N MET A 1 13.09 28.22 7.26
CA MET A 1 12.15 27.07 7.14
C MET A 1 11.58 26.86 8.54
N GLU A 2 10.32 27.20 8.75
CA GLU A 2 9.66 26.94 10.03
C GLU A 2 9.54 25.44 10.25
N LYS A 3 10.03 24.96 11.39
CA LYS A 3 9.75 23.60 11.85
C LYS A 3 8.40 23.61 12.52
N CYS A 4 7.59 22.60 12.28
CA CYS A 4 6.39 22.37 13.06
C CYS A 4 6.84 21.90 14.46
N GLU A 5 6.63 22.71 15.47
CA GLU A 5 6.95 22.39 16.87
C GLU A 5 5.71 21.80 17.55
N GLY A 6 5.91 20.99 18.57
CA GLY A 6 4.83 20.53 19.44
C GLY A 6 4.29 19.12 19.16
N VAL A 7 4.90 18.33 18.24
CA VAL A 7 4.50 16.92 18.05
C VAL A 7 4.82 16.04 19.26
N GLU A 8 5.74 16.47 20.13
CA GLU A 8 6.14 15.77 21.36
C GLU A 8 4.96 15.58 22.32
N VAL A 9 3.96 16.47 22.27
CA VAL A 9 2.73 16.34 23.09
C VAL A 9 1.97 15.06 22.79
N LEU A 10 2.12 14.51 21.57
CA LEU A 10 1.50 13.26 21.18
C LEU A 10 1.98 12.09 22.05
N SER A 11 3.21 12.15 22.58
CA SER A 11 3.76 11.10 23.47
C SER A 11 2.93 10.92 24.76
N GLY A 12 2.12 11.90 25.14
CA GLY A 12 1.15 11.80 26.22
C GLY A 12 -0.05 10.90 25.89
N LEU A 13 -0.32 10.65 24.61
CA LEU A 13 -1.48 9.92 24.11
C LEU A 13 -1.17 8.40 24.04
N LYS A 14 -1.01 7.77 25.20
CA LYS A 14 -0.59 6.36 25.30
C LYS A 14 -1.54 5.37 24.61
N GLN A 15 -2.81 5.74 24.45
CA GLN A 15 -3.84 4.92 23.82
C GLN A 15 -4.15 5.37 22.37
N LEU A 16 -3.31 6.20 21.77
CA LEU A 16 -3.50 6.58 20.37
C LEU A 16 -3.23 5.38 19.47
N HIS A 17 -4.27 4.89 18.79
CA HIS A 17 -4.18 3.75 17.88
C HIS A 17 -4.09 4.16 16.41
N THR A 18 -4.66 5.31 16.07
CA THR A 18 -4.72 5.80 14.69
C THR A 18 -4.18 7.22 14.63
N LEU A 19 -3.26 7.47 13.69
CA LEU A 19 -2.70 8.77 13.42
C LEU A 19 -2.77 9.06 11.92
N SER A 20 -3.36 10.19 11.55
CA SER A 20 -3.38 10.71 10.18
C SER A 20 -2.62 12.02 10.14
N LEU A 21 -1.66 12.11 9.22
CA LEU A 21 -0.75 13.24 9.10
C LEU A 21 -0.82 13.85 7.70
N TRP A 22 -1.02 15.15 7.67
CA TRP A 22 -0.85 15.98 6.49
C TRP A 22 -0.06 17.23 6.90
N LEU A 23 1.25 17.15 6.73
CA LEU A 23 2.17 18.17 7.23
C LEU A 23 2.53 19.17 6.14
N SER A 24 2.52 20.46 6.49
CA SER A 24 2.96 21.56 5.64
C SER A 24 4.48 21.77 5.67
N ALA A 25 5.15 21.30 6.73
CA ALA A 25 6.59 21.34 6.94
C ALA A 25 7.08 20.04 7.62
N PRO A 26 8.37 19.65 7.41
CA PRO A 26 8.94 18.51 8.10
C PRO A 26 8.94 18.71 9.62
N VAL A 27 8.72 17.61 10.34
CA VAL A 27 8.81 17.54 11.81
C VAL A 27 9.86 16.52 12.22
N SER A 28 10.41 16.65 13.44
CA SER A 28 11.22 15.61 14.05
C SER A 28 10.33 14.71 14.92
N TRP A 29 10.47 13.41 14.74
CA TRP A 29 9.77 12.37 15.51
C TRP A 29 10.66 11.70 16.55
N ASP A 30 11.93 12.14 16.71
CA ASP A 30 12.95 11.49 17.53
C ASP A 30 12.52 11.27 18.98
N ASN A 31 11.74 12.20 19.53
CA ASN A 31 11.27 12.17 20.92
C ASN A 31 9.79 11.77 21.06
N VAL A 32 9.17 11.27 19.97
CA VAL A 32 7.76 10.88 19.98
C VAL A 32 7.63 9.38 20.19
N SER A 33 6.94 8.98 21.27
CA SER A 33 6.67 7.59 21.58
C SER A 33 5.17 7.32 21.59
N LEU A 34 4.70 6.52 20.63
CA LEU A 34 3.30 6.14 20.45
C LEU A 34 3.15 4.61 20.49
N PRO A 35 3.32 3.97 21.66
CA PRO A 35 3.36 2.51 21.77
C PRO A 35 2.04 1.83 21.38
N GLY A 36 0.93 2.58 21.47
CA GLY A 36 -0.41 2.13 21.05
C GLY A 36 -0.65 2.21 19.55
N LEU A 37 0.19 2.93 18.79
CA LEU A 37 -0.08 3.20 17.37
C LEU A 37 -0.12 1.91 16.56
N ARG A 38 -1.17 1.76 15.78
CA ARG A 38 -1.40 0.61 14.89
C ARG A 38 -1.69 1.02 13.46
N VAL A 39 -2.34 2.16 13.29
CA VAL A 39 -2.77 2.68 11.99
C VAL A 39 -2.08 4.02 11.75
N LEU A 40 -1.34 4.11 10.65
CA LEU A 40 -0.68 5.34 10.22
C LEU A 40 -1.11 5.69 8.80
N HIS A 41 -1.66 6.88 8.63
CA HIS A 41 -1.96 7.49 7.34
C HIS A 41 -1.06 8.70 7.14
N LEU A 42 -0.28 8.70 6.07
CA LEU A 42 0.62 9.77 5.70
C LEU A 42 0.22 10.36 4.35
N ARG A 43 -0.07 11.65 4.33
CA ARG A 43 -0.38 12.37 3.10
C ARG A 43 0.68 13.42 2.81
N GLY A 44 1.20 13.39 1.57
CA GLY A 44 2.25 14.30 1.13
C GLY A 44 3.64 13.89 1.59
N GLU A 45 4.65 14.72 1.28
CA GLU A 45 6.06 14.35 1.36
C GLU A 45 6.82 14.99 2.54
N LYS A 46 6.15 15.82 3.34
CA LYS A 46 6.81 16.60 4.40
C LYS A 46 6.70 15.95 5.78
N ASN A 47 6.89 14.62 5.83
CA ASN A 47 6.65 13.87 7.06
C ASN A 47 7.87 13.79 7.98
N GLY A 48 9.06 14.21 7.51
CA GLY A 48 10.32 14.02 8.25
C GLY A 48 10.73 12.55 8.32
N ASP A 49 11.64 12.21 9.23
CA ASP A 49 12.00 10.82 9.50
C ASP A 49 10.96 10.20 10.44
N ILE A 50 10.04 9.44 9.87
CA ILE A 50 8.94 8.78 10.58
C ILE A 50 9.29 7.38 11.08
N THR A 51 10.52 6.92 10.93
CA THR A 51 10.97 5.58 11.34
C THR A 51 10.50 5.20 12.75
N PRO A 52 10.54 6.10 13.76
CA PRO A 52 10.05 5.79 15.10
C PRO A 52 8.57 5.37 15.15
N LEU A 53 7.75 5.86 14.22
CA LEU A 53 6.32 5.56 14.17
C LEU A 53 6.03 4.22 13.48
N LEU A 54 6.93 3.74 12.61
CA LEU A 54 6.68 2.59 11.73
C LEU A 54 6.82 1.24 12.43
N THR A 55 7.58 1.17 13.52
CA THR A 55 7.94 -0.10 14.17
C THR A 55 6.76 -0.84 14.82
N SER A 56 5.70 -0.12 15.19
CA SER A 56 4.54 -0.68 15.91
C SER A 56 3.29 -0.83 15.05
N ILE A 57 3.27 -0.25 13.84
CA ILE A 57 2.07 -0.21 13.01
C ILE A 57 1.76 -1.57 12.37
N THR A 58 0.47 -1.80 12.16
CA THR A 58 -0.07 -2.95 11.43
C THR A 58 -0.75 -2.53 10.13
N TYR A 59 -1.07 -1.24 10.00
CA TYR A 59 -1.65 -0.65 8.80
C TYR A 59 -0.92 0.64 8.43
N LEU A 60 -0.50 0.74 7.17
CA LEU A 60 0.12 1.92 6.59
C LEU A 60 -0.64 2.36 5.34
N HIS A 61 -1.01 3.63 5.29
CA HIS A 61 -1.54 4.30 4.10
C HIS A 61 -0.60 5.43 3.70
N LEU A 62 -0.03 5.35 2.50
CA LEU A 62 0.76 6.42 1.89
C LEU A 62 -0.06 7.06 0.78
N GLU A 63 -0.27 8.37 0.86
CA GLU A 63 -1.14 9.12 -0.05
C GLU A 63 -0.47 10.39 -0.58
N GLU A 64 -0.68 10.68 -1.88
CA GLU A 64 -0.24 11.91 -2.55
C GLU A 64 1.25 12.25 -2.41
N MET A 65 2.12 11.25 -2.37
CA MET A 65 3.57 11.44 -2.34
C MET A 65 4.11 11.53 -3.78
N ARG A 66 4.04 12.74 -4.35
CA ARG A 66 4.24 12.96 -5.79
C ARG A 66 5.67 12.79 -6.28
N LYS A 67 6.66 12.95 -5.40
CA LYS A 67 8.10 12.88 -5.71
C LYS A 67 8.76 11.61 -5.18
N THR A 68 8.06 10.85 -4.35
CA THR A 68 8.58 9.62 -3.77
C THR A 68 8.62 8.54 -4.85
N GLU A 69 9.83 8.16 -5.24
CA GLU A 69 10.09 7.10 -6.21
C GLU A 69 10.27 5.76 -5.51
N ASP A 70 10.90 5.76 -4.33
CA ASP A 70 11.16 4.59 -3.51
C ASP A 70 10.38 4.65 -2.20
N ILE A 71 9.59 3.61 -1.95
CA ILE A 71 8.81 3.45 -0.72
C ILE A 71 9.44 2.45 0.27
N ALA A 72 10.56 1.83 -0.06
CA ALA A 72 11.26 0.89 0.83
C ALA A 72 11.60 1.50 2.20
N PRO A 73 12.00 2.78 2.32
CA PRO A 73 12.26 3.40 3.62
C PRO A 73 11.06 3.38 4.58
N PHE A 74 9.84 3.38 4.05
CA PHE A 74 8.61 3.28 4.87
C PHE A 74 8.29 1.83 5.27
N LEU A 75 8.74 0.85 4.50
CA LEU A 75 8.38 -0.55 4.70
C LEU A 75 9.41 -1.30 5.53
N THR A 76 10.70 -1.02 5.33
CA THR A 76 11.81 -1.73 6.02
C THR A 76 11.67 -1.73 7.55
N PRO A 77 11.32 -0.61 8.23
CA PRO A 77 11.13 -0.63 9.69
C PRO A 77 9.76 -1.19 10.11
N ALA A 78 8.80 -1.34 9.19
CA ALA A 78 7.43 -1.71 9.47
C ALA A 78 7.23 -3.25 9.52
N THR A 79 8.07 -3.98 10.25
CA THR A 79 8.09 -5.46 10.28
C THR A 79 6.81 -6.13 10.77
N ARG A 80 5.92 -5.38 11.42
CA ARG A 80 4.61 -5.86 11.90
C ARG A 80 3.47 -5.53 10.94
N LEU A 81 3.79 -4.94 9.78
CA LEU A 81 2.80 -4.48 8.81
C LEU A 81 1.96 -5.64 8.29
N GLN A 82 0.65 -5.48 8.37
CA GLN A 82 -0.36 -6.45 7.93
C GLN A 82 -1.09 -5.97 6.68
N LYS A 83 -1.34 -4.68 6.59
CA LYS A 83 -2.06 -4.06 5.47
C LYS A 83 -1.31 -2.83 4.97
N LEU A 84 -1.16 -2.74 3.66
CA LEU A 84 -0.54 -1.60 2.97
C LEU A 84 -1.51 -1.02 1.94
N TYR A 85 -1.71 0.28 1.99
CA TYR A 85 -2.44 1.03 0.98
C TYR A 85 -1.54 2.12 0.39
N LEU A 86 -1.35 2.07 -0.92
CA LEU A 86 -0.59 3.06 -1.69
C LEU A 86 -1.56 3.78 -2.63
N GLN A 87 -1.63 5.11 -2.50
CA GLN A 87 -2.57 5.94 -3.23
C GLN A 87 -1.89 7.18 -3.81
N ALA A 88 -2.13 7.43 -5.10
CA ALA A 88 -1.65 8.63 -5.79
C ALA A 88 -0.13 8.86 -5.63
N LEU A 89 0.66 7.81 -5.94
CA LEU A 89 2.12 7.85 -5.93
C LEU A 89 2.65 7.82 -7.38
N PRO A 90 2.58 8.94 -8.10
CA PRO A 90 2.81 8.94 -9.56
C PRO A 90 4.27 8.73 -9.97
N ALA A 91 5.22 8.80 -9.05
CA ALA A 91 6.64 8.58 -9.33
C ALA A 91 7.07 7.12 -9.14
N VAL A 92 6.31 6.31 -8.38
CA VAL A 92 6.61 4.91 -8.10
C VAL A 92 6.48 4.08 -9.37
N GLN A 93 7.54 3.37 -9.74
CA GLN A 93 7.61 2.52 -10.93
C GLN A 93 7.67 1.02 -10.59
N GLU A 94 8.13 0.68 -9.39
CA GLU A 94 8.25 -0.70 -8.91
C GLU A 94 7.81 -0.80 -7.45
N LEU A 95 7.37 -1.97 -7.03
CA LEU A 95 7.13 -2.27 -5.63
C LEU A 95 8.44 -2.76 -5.01
N PRO A 96 8.80 -2.30 -3.80
CA PRO A 96 9.93 -2.85 -3.08
C PRO A 96 9.69 -4.31 -2.70
N ALA A 97 10.76 -5.01 -2.32
CA ALA A 97 10.69 -6.37 -1.85
C ALA A 97 9.70 -6.51 -0.68
N LEU A 98 8.68 -7.34 -0.86
CA LEU A 98 7.63 -7.60 0.14
C LEU A 98 7.92 -8.85 1.00
N GLU A 99 8.92 -9.64 0.64
CA GLU A 99 9.35 -10.83 1.40
C GLU A 99 9.85 -10.50 2.81
N GLY A 100 10.39 -9.27 3.00
CA GLY A 100 10.80 -8.75 4.30
C GLY A 100 9.65 -8.39 5.24
N LEU A 101 8.39 -8.53 4.81
CA LEU A 101 7.18 -8.20 5.55
C LEU A 101 6.37 -9.48 5.85
N PRO A 102 6.79 -10.32 6.79
CA PRO A 102 6.20 -11.65 7.00
C PRO A 102 4.74 -11.63 7.43
N SER A 103 4.27 -10.52 7.98
CA SER A 103 2.89 -10.35 8.46
C SER A 103 1.95 -9.75 7.43
N ILE A 104 2.47 -9.27 6.28
CA ILE A 104 1.62 -8.61 5.27
C ILE A 104 0.69 -9.62 4.62
N TYR A 105 -0.60 -9.34 4.65
CA TYR A 105 -1.60 -10.19 4.00
C TYR A 105 -2.51 -9.43 3.03
N ALA A 106 -2.50 -8.10 3.06
CA ALA A 106 -3.37 -7.29 2.22
C ALA A 106 -2.64 -6.07 1.63
N LEU A 107 -2.75 -5.91 0.31
CA LEU A 107 -2.20 -4.78 -0.44
C LEU A 107 -3.28 -4.15 -1.31
N LYS A 108 -3.39 -2.82 -1.22
CA LYS A 108 -4.24 -2.02 -2.10
C LYS A 108 -3.42 -0.96 -2.81
N LEU A 109 -3.59 -0.87 -4.13
CA LEU A 109 -2.95 0.10 -5.01
C LEU A 109 -4.01 0.95 -5.70
N TYR A 110 -3.86 2.27 -5.69
CA TYR A 110 -4.78 3.20 -6.34
C TYR A 110 -4.01 4.37 -6.97
N GLU A 111 -4.26 4.65 -8.23
CA GLU A 111 -3.61 5.74 -8.99
C GLU A 111 -2.07 5.66 -9.03
N LEU A 112 -1.53 4.48 -9.31
CA LEU A 112 -0.10 4.26 -9.56
C LEU A 112 0.15 4.03 -11.06
N HIS A 113 -0.04 5.05 -11.86
CA HIS A 113 -0.03 4.96 -13.33
C HIS A 113 1.31 4.54 -13.93
N LYS A 114 2.44 4.91 -13.30
CA LYS A 114 3.79 4.56 -13.77
C LYS A 114 4.29 3.21 -13.29
N LEU A 115 3.58 2.57 -12.37
CA LEU A 115 3.95 1.25 -11.88
C LEU A 115 4.07 0.28 -13.07
N SER A 116 5.23 -0.29 -13.26
CA SER A 116 5.55 -1.14 -14.41
C SER A 116 6.17 -2.47 -13.99
N ASP A 117 6.63 -2.60 -12.74
CA ASP A 117 7.14 -3.84 -12.18
C ASP A 117 6.29 -4.27 -10.98
N LEU A 118 5.74 -5.47 -11.07
CA LEU A 118 4.96 -6.14 -10.05
C LEU A 118 5.62 -7.45 -9.59
N SER A 119 6.90 -7.68 -9.93
CA SER A 119 7.61 -8.92 -9.62
C SER A 119 7.67 -9.22 -8.12
N ALA A 120 7.71 -8.19 -7.27
CA ALA A 120 7.68 -8.32 -5.82
C ALA A 120 6.43 -9.05 -5.30
N LEU A 121 5.34 -9.10 -6.06
CA LEU A 121 4.11 -9.83 -5.67
C LEU A 121 4.36 -11.34 -5.56
N SER A 122 5.23 -11.92 -6.40
CA SER A 122 5.52 -13.35 -6.42
C SER A 122 6.24 -13.87 -5.17
N LEU A 123 6.90 -12.96 -4.42
CA LEU A 123 7.63 -13.27 -3.19
C LEU A 123 6.86 -12.80 -1.94
N SER A 124 5.62 -12.36 -2.09
CA SER A 124 4.83 -11.79 -0.99
C SER A 124 4.04 -12.85 -0.22
N HIS A 125 3.63 -12.48 1.01
CA HIS A 125 2.72 -13.25 1.85
C HIS A 125 1.25 -12.83 1.68
N LEU A 126 0.93 -12.15 0.59
CA LEU A 126 -0.39 -11.59 0.34
C LEU A 126 -1.45 -12.68 0.16
N ARG A 127 -2.60 -12.44 0.78
CA ARG A 127 -3.86 -13.18 0.59
C ARG A 127 -4.88 -12.36 -0.18
N TYR A 128 -4.83 -11.05 -0.01
CA TYR A 128 -5.76 -10.10 -0.63
C TYR A 128 -5.02 -9.03 -1.40
N PHE A 129 -5.38 -8.85 -2.66
CA PHE A 129 -4.82 -7.84 -3.53
C PHE A 129 -5.93 -7.03 -4.19
N ALA A 130 -5.87 -5.70 -4.09
CA ALA A 130 -6.76 -4.82 -4.85
C ALA A 130 -5.95 -3.78 -5.61
N ALA A 131 -6.37 -3.50 -6.83
CA ALA A 131 -5.73 -2.50 -7.64
C ALA A 131 -6.73 -1.76 -8.53
N SER A 132 -6.59 -0.43 -8.58
CA SER A 132 -7.39 0.44 -9.43
C SER A 132 -6.51 1.55 -10.00
N LEU A 133 -6.69 1.88 -11.29
CA LEU A 133 -5.93 2.93 -11.98
C LEU A 133 -4.42 2.74 -11.88
N ILE A 134 -3.94 1.52 -12.13
CA ILE A 134 -2.51 1.21 -12.03
C ILE A 134 -1.93 0.72 -13.35
N ALA A 135 -0.60 0.86 -13.46
CA ALA A 135 0.22 0.14 -14.42
C ALA A 135 -0.31 0.25 -15.85
N ASP A 136 -0.60 1.47 -16.30
CA ASP A 136 -1.25 1.73 -17.59
C ASP A 136 -0.50 1.12 -18.79
N LYS A 137 0.81 0.87 -18.64
CA LYS A 137 1.66 0.29 -19.68
C LYS A 137 1.71 -1.25 -19.64
N LEU A 138 1.24 -1.89 -18.55
CA LEU A 138 1.22 -3.36 -18.49
C LEU A 138 0.07 -3.91 -19.33
N SER A 139 0.36 -4.97 -20.09
CA SER A 139 -0.68 -5.73 -20.77
C SER A 139 -1.61 -6.43 -19.79
N ALA A 140 -2.82 -6.76 -20.23
CA ALA A 140 -3.76 -7.55 -19.43
C ALA A 140 -3.14 -8.89 -18.97
N GLN A 141 -2.38 -9.54 -19.86
CA GLN A 141 -1.71 -10.81 -19.56
C GLN A 141 -0.63 -10.62 -18.49
N ALA A 142 0.26 -9.63 -18.66
CA ALA A 142 1.33 -9.36 -17.70
C ALA A 142 0.78 -9.02 -16.29
N LEU A 143 -0.31 -8.24 -16.22
CA LEU A 143 -0.97 -7.94 -14.95
C LEU A 143 -1.59 -9.20 -14.34
N ALA A 144 -2.28 -10.01 -15.14
CA ALA A 144 -2.88 -11.25 -14.68
C ALA A 144 -1.81 -12.22 -14.16
N ASP A 145 -0.71 -12.39 -14.90
CA ASP A 145 0.40 -13.27 -14.53
C ASP A 145 1.03 -12.83 -13.19
N ALA A 146 1.29 -11.52 -13.03
CA ALA A 146 1.85 -10.99 -11.81
C ALA A 146 0.94 -11.24 -10.59
N VAL A 147 -0.38 -11.03 -10.75
CA VAL A 147 -1.34 -11.24 -9.66
C VAL A 147 -1.51 -12.74 -9.37
N MET A 148 -1.56 -13.58 -10.40
CA MET A 148 -1.66 -15.04 -10.24
C MET A 148 -0.39 -15.69 -9.68
N ALA A 149 0.75 -15.00 -9.75
CA ALA A 149 2.00 -15.45 -9.15
C ALA A 149 2.06 -15.25 -7.63
N ILE A 150 1.10 -14.54 -7.02
CA ILE A 150 1.01 -14.42 -5.55
C ILE A 150 0.73 -15.80 -4.95
N PRO A 151 1.62 -16.35 -4.10
CA PRO A 151 1.56 -17.77 -3.71
C PRO A 151 0.29 -18.16 -2.95
N ASN A 152 -0.19 -17.28 -2.06
CA ASN A 152 -1.30 -17.55 -1.16
C ASN A 152 -2.54 -16.69 -1.46
N LEU A 153 -2.70 -16.26 -2.70
CA LEU A 153 -3.80 -15.39 -3.10
C LEU A 153 -5.16 -16.06 -2.87
N GLU A 154 -6.01 -15.42 -2.09
CA GLU A 154 -7.39 -15.83 -1.82
C GLU A 154 -8.40 -15.00 -2.62
N ALA A 155 -8.12 -13.72 -2.83
CA ALA A 155 -8.94 -12.86 -3.65
C ALA A 155 -8.17 -11.69 -4.25
N ALA A 156 -8.53 -11.34 -5.49
CA ALA A 156 -8.07 -10.13 -6.17
C ALA A 156 -9.25 -9.30 -6.66
N ALA A 157 -9.21 -7.98 -6.43
CA ALA A 157 -10.15 -7.02 -6.99
C ALA A 157 -9.41 -6.05 -7.90
N LEU A 158 -9.73 -6.06 -9.19
CA LEU A 158 -9.06 -5.25 -10.19
C LEU A 158 -10.09 -4.33 -10.87
N GLN A 159 -10.01 -3.05 -10.55
CA GLN A 159 -10.82 -2.00 -11.18
C GLN A 159 -9.92 -1.22 -12.14
N LEU A 160 -9.67 -1.79 -13.30
CA LEU A 160 -8.85 -1.17 -14.33
C LEU A 160 -9.72 -0.19 -15.09
N ALA A 161 -9.79 1.04 -14.62
CA ALA A 161 -10.49 2.13 -15.28
C ALA A 161 -9.64 2.72 -16.43
N ASP A 162 -9.07 1.89 -17.26
CA ASP A 162 -8.78 2.33 -18.59
C ASP A 162 -10.11 2.38 -19.34
N ARG A 163 -10.29 3.42 -20.14
CA ARG A 163 -11.49 3.71 -20.91
C ARG A 163 -11.89 2.59 -21.89
N SER A 164 -11.25 1.44 -21.83
CA SER A 164 -11.56 0.25 -22.60
C SER A 164 -11.79 -0.92 -21.64
N GLU A 165 -13.00 -1.44 -21.61
CA GLU A 165 -13.35 -2.75 -21.01
C GLU A 165 -12.43 -3.89 -21.48
N ARG A 166 -11.60 -3.64 -22.49
CA ARG A 166 -10.71 -4.60 -23.12
C ARG A 166 -9.64 -5.15 -22.19
N ARG A 167 -9.01 -4.28 -21.35
CA ARG A 167 -7.93 -4.71 -20.48
C ARG A 167 -8.45 -5.57 -19.34
N TYR A 168 -9.54 -5.15 -18.70
CA TYR A 168 -10.19 -5.98 -17.66
C TYR A 168 -10.71 -7.29 -18.22
N GLY A 169 -11.37 -7.27 -19.39
CA GLY A 169 -11.79 -8.49 -20.08
C GLY A 169 -10.63 -9.41 -20.47
N GLY A 170 -9.46 -8.84 -20.79
CA GLY A 170 -8.22 -9.61 -21.00
C GLY A 170 -7.73 -10.30 -19.74
N VAL A 171 -7.75 -9.61 -18.59
CA VAL A 171 -7.41 -10.19 -17.29
C VAL A 171 -8.38 -11.31 -16.93
N GLN A 172 -9.68 -11.09 -17.07
CA GLN A 172 -10.69 -12.13 -16.81
C GLN A 172 -10.45 -13.40 -17.66
N LYS A 173 -10.14 -13.24 -18.95
CA LYS A 173 -9.82 -14.36 -19.83
C LYS A 173 -8.56 -15.10 -19.37
N ALA A 174 -7.51 -14.41 -18.96
CA ALA A 174 -6.28 -15.02 -18.46
C ALA A 174 -6.54 -15.81 -17.16
N PHE A 175 -7.29 -15.26 -16.23
CA PHE A 175 -7.70 -15.96 -15.01
C PHE A 175 -8.57 -17.19 -15.31
N ALA A 176 -9.48 -17.10 -16.27
CA ALA A 176 -10.33 -18.22 -16.70
C ALA A 176 -9.49 -19.32 -17.35
N ALA A 177 -8.56 -18.98 -18.24
CA ALA A 177 -7.67 -19.92 -18.86
C ALA A 177 -6.79 -20.69 -17.85
N ALA A 178 -6.42 -20.02 -16.74
CA ALA A 178 -5.67 -20.63 -15.64
C ALA A 178 -6.56 -21.37 -14.61
N GLY A 179 -7.88 -21.42 -14.79
CA GLY A 179 -8.82 -22.01 -13.83
C GLY A 179 -8.94 -21.23 -12.51
N LYS A 180 -8.50 -19.95 -12.50
CA LYS A 180 -8.43 -19.10 -11.31
C LYS A 180 -9.52 -18.02 -11.23
N SER A 181 -10.54 -18.06 -12.10
CA SER A 181 -11.66 -17.11 -12.07
C SER A 181 -12.28 -16.88 -10.70
N PRO A 182 -12.42 -17.89 -9.80
CA PRO A 182 -12.97 -17.68 -8.47
C PRO A 182 -12.15 -16.76 -7.57
N LEU A 183 -10.90 -16.47 -7.92
CA LEU A 183 -10.06 -15.51 -7.18
C LEU A 183 -10.41 -14.06 -7.49
N LEU A 184 -10.98 -13.77 -8.67
CA LEU A 184 -11.42 -12.43 -9.03
C LEU A 184 -12.73 -12.09 -8.30
N ARG A 185 -12.76 -10.94 -7.66
CA ARG A 185 -13.90 -10.38 -6.96
C ARG A 185 -14.17 -8.96 -7.44
N GLU A 186 -15.41 -8.50 -7.39
CA GLU A 186 -15.76 -7.10 -7.60
C GLU A 186 -15.25 -6.25 -6.43
N GLU A 187 -15.42 -6.75 -5.21
CA GLU A 187 -14.94 -6.13 -3.98
C GLU A 187 -14.34 -7.18 -3.03
N ILE A 188 -13.43 -6.73 -2.19
CA ILE A 188 -12.86 -7.51 -1.11
C ILE A 188 -13.17 -6.80 0.20
N SER A 189 -14.10 -7.33 0.99
CA SER A 189 -14.50 -6.72 2.26
C SER A 189 -13.33 -6.48 3.22
N ALA A 190 -12.35 -7.39 3.25
CA ALA A 190 -11.12 -7.22 4.01
C ALA A 190 -10.28 -5.99 3.58
N LEU A 191 -10.56 -5.42 2.40
CA LEU A 191 -9.89 -4.26 1.83
C LEU A 191 -10.79 -3.00 1.80
N THR A 192 -12.09 -3.12 2.03
CA THR A 192 -13.00 -1.98 2.08
C THR A 192 -13.15 -1.42 3.51
N THR A 193 -12.98 -2.25 4.52
CA THR A 193 -13.05 -1.87 5.95
C THR A 193 -11.67 -1.46 6.50
N TRP A 194 -10.99 -0.54 5.81
CA TRP A 194 -9.63 -0.12 6.19
C TRP A 194 -9.59 0.72 7.47
N LEU A 195 -10.69 1.34 7.87
CA LEU A 195 -10.78 2.23 9.02
C LEU A 195 -11.60 1.67 10.17
N SER A 196 -12.18 0.50 10.05
CA SER A 196 -12.90 -0.16 11.14
C SER A 196 -11.96 -1.13 11.86
N LEU A 197 -11.25 -0.60 12.84
CA LEU A 197 -10.64 -1.33 13.95
C LEU A 197 -11.42 -1.08 15.22
#